data_6851155a5c6dc307a54c0e5be7676553
#
_entry.id   6851155a5c6dc307a54c0e5be7676553
#
_cell.length_a   1.000
_cell.length_b   1.000
_cell.length_c   1.000
_cell.angle_alpha   90.00
_cell.angle_beta   90.00
_cell.angle_gamma   90.00
#
_symmetry.space_group_name_H-M   'P 1'
#
loop_
_entity.id
_entity.type
_entity.pdbx_description
1 polymer ?
#
loop_
_entity_poly.entity_id
_entity_poly.type
_entity_poly.pdbx_seq_one_letter_code
_entity_poly.pdbx_strand_id
1 'polypeptide(L)'
;SLTPGAVLPMPRLISENRIVRLLRDRYGLPGPRIREGIGDDAAVLRPGRTGEYLLVTTDMLLEGIDFRREWTDPRSLGRKSIAVNLSDLAAMGARPRFFTVSLAVPSDLTERWLLRFYDGLTDPAWCAGARLIGGDLSHSDGTISISVAAMGESVGRRVVYRHGGRPGDFVYVTGTLGQSAAGLRLLEAG
;
A
#
# COMPACT_ATOMS: atom_id res chain seq x y z
N SER A 1 -30.59 16.42 24.03
CA SER A 1 -30.98 16.18 22.63
C SER A 1 -29.89 16.69 21.72
N LEU A 2 -29.07 15.79 21.21
CA LEU A 2 -28.05 16.08 20.21
C LEU A 2 -28.77 16.08 18.85
N THR A 3 -28.71 17.21 18.14
CA THR A 3 -29.20 17.37 16.78
C THR A 3 -28.39 16.47 15.83
N PRO A 4 -29.02 15.58 15.05
CA PRO A 4 -28.31 14.82 14.01
C PRO A 4 -28.00 15.76 12.85
N GLY A 5 -26.71 15.90 12.47
CA GLY A 5 -26.33 16.52 11.21
C GLY A 5 -25.22 17.58 11.22
N ALA A 6 -24.53 17.82 12.31
CA ALA A 6 -23.33 18.64 12.25
C ALA A 6 -22.14 17.78 11.75
N VAL A 7 -21.93 17.79 10.43
CA VAL A 7 -20.65 17.35 9.86
C VAL A 7 -19.60 18.33 10.39
N LEU A 8 -18.82 17.90 11.37
CA LEU A 8 -17.66 18.68 11.80
C LEU A 8 -16.77 18.92 10.58
N PRO A 9 -16.32 20.17 10.33
CA PRO A 9 -15.40 20.43 9.24
C PRO A 9 -14.17 19.55 9.45
N MET A 10 -13.87 18.68 8.49
CA MET A 10 -12.63 17.91 8.48
C MET A 10 -11.48 18.88 8.71
N PRO A 11 -10.60 18.63 9.69
CA PRO A 11 -9.43 19.45 9.86
C PRO A 11 -8.70 19.48 8.51
N ARG A 12 -8.25 20.67 8.08
CA ARG A 12 -7.48 20.82 6.85
C ARG A 12 -6.33 19.82 6.91
N LEU A 13 -6.46 18.73 6.16
CA LEU A 13 -5.44 17.70 6.07
C LEU A 13 -4.14 18.41 5.66
N ILE A 14 -3.16 18.35 6.53
CA ILE A 14 -1.81 18.79 6.19
C ILE A 14 -1.41 17.93 5.00
N SER A 15 -0.94 18.55 3.92
CA SER A 15 -0.51 17.85 2.71
C SER A 15 0.42 16.70 3.11
N GLU A 16 0.14 15.49 2.63
CA GLU A 16 0.94 14.28 2.87
C GLU A 16 2.42 14.54 2.62
N ASN A 17 2.76 15.16 1.48
CA ASN A 17 4.14 15.54 1.13
C ASN A 17 4.81 16.46 2.17
N ARG A 18 4.04 17.28 2.88
CA ARG A 18 4.57 18.12 3.96
C ARG A 18 4.86 17.26 5.18
N ILE A 19 3.98 16.35 5.55
CA ILE A 19 4.19 15.41 6.67
C ILE A 19 5.39 14.53 6.40
N VAL A 20 5.45 13.91 5.23
CA VAL A 20 6.58 13.03 4.83
C VAL A 20 7.91 13.77 4.96
N ARG A 21 7.99 15.03 4.50
CA ARG A 21 9.20 15.86 4.68
C ARG A 21 9.53 16.09 6.15
N LEU A 22 8.56 16.49 6.96
CA LEU A 22 8.76 16.72 8.40
C LEU A 22 9.24 15.45 9.12
N LEU A 23 8.66 14.29 8.79
CA LEU A 23 9.06 13.01 9.37
C LEU A 23 10.46 12.62 8.93
N ARG A 24 10.79 12.79 7.64
CA ARG A 24 12.14 12.55 7.13
C ARG A 24 13.16 13.44 7.83
N ASP A 25 12.90 14.75 7.97
CA ASP A 25 13.84 15.70 8.54
C ASP A 25 14.04 15.48 10.05
N ARG A 26 13.02 14.97 10.75
CA ARG A 26 13.08 14.73 12.19
C ARG A 26 13.54 13.32 12.57
N TYR A 27 13.14 12.30 11.81
CA TYR A 27 13.31 10.90 12.15
C TYR A 27 14.07 10.08 11.10
N GLY A 28 14.27 10.63 9.90
CA GLY A 28 14.99 9.98 8.80
C GLY A 28 16.49 9.90 9.03
N LEU A 29 16.91 9.41 10.21
CA LEU A 29 18.32 9.33 10.58
C LEU A 29 19.08 8.37 9.67
N PRO A 30 20.23 8.80 9.12
CA PRO A 30 21.10 7.89 8.37
C PRO A 30 21.64 6.80 9.29
N GLY A 31 21.72 5.60 8.77
CA GLY A 31 22.29 4.47 9.50
C GLY A 31 23.10 3.57 8.58
N PRO A 32 24.02 2.76 9.10
CA PRO A 32 24.92 1.94 8.28
C PRO A 32 24.18 0.94 7.40
N ARG A 33 22.97 0.57 7.78
CA ARG A 33 22.09 -0.36 7.04
C ARG A 33 20.97 0.31 6.24
N ILE A 34 20.78 1.62 6.36
CA ILE A 34 19.79 2.37 5.62
C ILE A 34 20.48 3.01 4.40
N ARG A 35 20.05 2.66 3.21
CA ARG A 35 20.47 3.30 1.96
C ARG A 35 19.54 4.43 1.56
N GLU A 36 18.24 4.18 1.61
CA GLU A 36 17.17 5.15 1.42
C GLU A 36 16.10 4.88 2.47
N GLY A 37 15.59 5.94 3.08
CA GLY A 37 14.56 5.85 4.12
C GLY A 37 13.26 6.50 3.70
N ILE A 38 12.75 7.41 4.55
CA ILE A 38 11.49 8.12 4.30
C ILE A 38 11.62 9.05 3.09
N GLY A 39 10.74 8.89 2.09
CA GLY A 39 10.64 9.84 0.96
C GLY A 39 10.64 9.20 -0.44
N ASP A 40 10.85 7.91 -0.55
CA ASP A 40 10.68 7.14 -1.79
C ASP A 40 9.54 6.12 -1.64
N ASP A 41 9.21 5.33 -2.68
CA ASP A 41 8.12 4.36 -2.69
C ASP A 41 8.35 3.21 -1.70
N ALA A 42 9.59 2.88 -1.40
CA ALA A 42 9.96 1.91 -0.38
C ALA A 42 11.27 2.30 0.31
N ALA A 43 11.43 1.88 1.56
CA ALA A 43 12.72 1.96 2.24
C ALA A 43 13.70 0.95 1.62
N VAL A 44 14.96 1.36 1.42
CA VAL A 44 16.04 0.51 0.90
C VAL A 44 17.05 0.24 1.98
N LEU A 45 17.14 -1.02 2.36
CA LEU A 45 18.05 -1.48 3.41
C LEU A 45 19.21 -2.25 2.81
N ARG A 46 20.42 -2.00 3.32
CA ARG A 46 21.62 -2.73 2.93
C ARG A 46 21.59 -4.12 3.55
N PRO A 47 21.79 -5.19 2.78
CA PRO A 47 21.86 -6.54 3.31
C PRO A 47 23.13 -6.71 4.14
N GLY A 48 23.11 -7.68 5.05
CA GLY A 48 24.29 -7.98 5.85
C GLY A 48 25.44 -8.56 5.05
N ARG A 49 25.20 -9.54 4.16
CA ARG A 49 26.25 -10.32 3.46
C ARG A 49 25.97 -10.63 1.99
N THR A 50 24.74 -10.56 1.49
CA THR A 50 24.35 -11.11 0.17
C THR A 50 24.46 -10.15 -1.00
N GLY A 51 24.70 -8.87 -0.79
CA GLY A 51 24.88 -7.88 -1.86
C GLY A 51 23.58 -7.32 -2.48
N GLU A 52 22.41 -7.94 -2.27
CA GLU A 52 21.11 -7.42 -2.69
C GLU A 52 20.50 -6.54 -1.60
N TYR A 53 19.77 -5.51 -1.99
CA TYR A 53 19.06 -4.64 -1.04
C TYR A 53 17.71 -5.26 -0.69
N LEU A 54 17.30 -5.15 0.57
CA LEU A 54 15.94 -5.41 1.01
C LEU A 54 15.14 -4.10 0.87
N LEU A 55 14.02 -4.16 0.16
CA LEU A 55 13.06 -3.09 0.03
C LEU A 55 11.82 -3.43 0.86
N VAL A 56 11.33 -2.45 1.60
CA VAL A 56 10.15 -2.61 2.46
C VAL A 56 9.22 -1.43 2.23
N THR A 57 7.97 -1.73 1.92
CA THR A 57 6.88 -0.75 1.78
C THR A 57 5.68 -1.16 2.62
N THR A 58 4.79 -0.23 2.89
CA THR A 58 3.51 -0.49 3.53
C THR A 58 2.46 0.49 3.06
N ASP A 59 1.28 -0.04 2.75
CA ASP A 59 0.06 0.72 2.45
C ASP A 59 -1.06 0.36 3.39
N MET A 60 -1.94 1.32 3.62
CA MET A 60 -3.16 1.15 4.40
C MET A 60 -4.37 1.49 3.54
N LEU A 61 -5.41 0.67 3.63
CA LEU A 61 -6.73 0.93 3.02
C LEU A 61 -7.79 1.02 4.11
N LEU A 62 -8.57 2.10 4.09
CA LEU A 62 -9.63 2.38 5.04
C LEU A 62 -10.99 2.35 4.34
N GLU A 63 -11.95 1.63 4.93
CA GLU A 63 -13.33 1.63 4.45
C GLU A 63 -13.95 3.04 4.54
N GLY A 64 -14.67 3.44 3.50
CA GLY A 64 -15.24 4.78 3.37
C GLY A 64 -14.30 5.82 2.77
N ILE A 65 -12.98 5.53 2.71
CA ILE A 65 -11.95 6.39 2.13
C ILE A 65 -11.40 5.75 0.84
N ASP A 66 -10.79 4.58 0.96
CA ASP A 66 -10.09 3.92 -0.15
C ASP A 66 -10.97 2.90 -0.88
N PHE A 67 -12.02 2.42 -0.22
CA PHE A 67 -13.00 1.48 -0.76
C PHE A 67 -14.32 1.57 0.00
N ARG A 68 -15.39 0.99 -0.58
CA ARG A 68 -16.68 0.75 0.07
C ARG A 68 -17.10 -0.70 -0.14
N ARG A 69 -17.64 -1.36 0.90
CA ARG A 69 -18.08 -2.76 0.83
C ARG A 69 -19.19 -2.98 -0.19
N GLU A 70 -20.06 -1.99 -0.39
CA GLU A 70 -21.14 -2.03 -1.37
C GLU A 70 -20.66 -2.00 -2.84
N TRP A 71 -19.43 -1.53 -3.08
CA TRP A 71 -18.85 -1.41 -4.42
C TRP A 71 -17.83 -2.48 -4.77
N THR A 72 -17.36 -3.25 -3.77
CA THR A 72 -16.31 -4.22 -4.01
C THR A 72 -16.55 -5.52 -3.23
N ASP A 73 -16.37 -6.63 -3.89
CA ASP A 73 -16.40 -7.93 -3.24
C ASP A 73 -15.07 -8.21 -2.50
N PRO A 74 -15.07 -9.14 -1.52
CA PRO A 74 -13.88 -9.39 -0.70
C PRO A 74 -12.65 -9.83 -1.49
N ARG A 75 -12.82 -10.61 -2.58
CA ARG A 75 -11.69 -11.05 -3.40
C ARG A 75 -11.06 -9.89 -4.16
N SER A 76 -11.88 -9.03 -4.73
CA SER A 76 -11.42 -7.80 -5.40
C SER A 76 -10.73 -6.85 -4.43
N LEU A 77 -11.24 -6.72 -3.20
CA LEU A 77 -10.60 -5.92 -2.15
C LEU A 77 -9.24 -6.50 -1.76
N GLY A 78 -9.13 -7.80 -1.56
CA GLY A 78 -7.85 -8.46 -1.30
C GLY A 78 -6.84 -8.23 -2.41
N ARG A 79 -7.28 -8.34 -3.67
CA ARG A 79 -6.45 -8.06 -4.84
C ARG A 79 -5.94 -6.61 -4.85
N LYS A 80 -6.82 -5.64 -4.56
CA LYS A 80 -6.43 -4.22 -4.46
C LYS A 80 -5.39 -4.04 -3.35
N SER A 81 -5.61 -4.61 -2.17
CA SER A 81 -4.76 -4.44 -1.00
C SER A 81 -3.31 -4.87 -1.23
N ILE A 82 -3.09 -5.96 -1.96
CA ILE A 82 -1.71 -6.39 -2.27
C ILE A 82 -1.16 -5.67 -3.49
N ALA A 83 -2.00 -5.32 -4.48
CA ALA A 83 -1.54 -4.72 -5.73
C ALA A 83 -0.88 -3.36 -5.53
N VAL A 84 -1.37 -2.52 -4.60
CA VAL A 84 -0.76 -1.21 -4.30
C VAL A 84 0.67 -1.40 -3.79
N ASN A 85 0.91 -2.32 -2.86
CA ASN A 85 2.23 -2.64 -2.33
C ASN A 85 3.17 -3.29 -3.37
N LEU A 86 2.64 -4.20 -4.22
CA LEU A 86 3.42 -4.78 -5.31
C LEU A 86 3.83 -3.73 -6.34
N SER A 87 2.98 -2.70 -6.53
CA SER A 87 3.26 -1.56 -7.40
C SER A 87 4.48 -0.77 -6.92
N ASP A 88 4.58 -0.49 -5.61
CA ASP A 88 5.73 0.22 -5.03
C ASP A 88 7.05 -0.56 -5.20
N LEU A 89 7.01 -1.87 -4.91
CA LEU A 89 8.17 -2.73 -5.12
C LEU A 89 8.57 -2.77 -6.60
N ALA A 90 7.58 -2.81 -7.51
CA ALA A 90 7.82 -2.81 -8.95
C ALA A 90 8.39 -1.47 -9.43
N ALA A 91 7.88 -0.33 -8.91
CA ALA A 91 8.38 1.01 -9.23
C ALA A 91 9.87 1.16 -8.89
N MET A 92 10.32 0.49 -7.83
CA MET A 92 11.72 0.49 -7.41
C MET A 92 12.55 -0.66 -8.00
N GLY A 93 11.98 -1.46 -8.90
CA GLY A 93 12.66 -2.57 -9.59
C GLY A 93 12.95 -3.76 -8.68
N ALA A 94 12.19 -3.95 -7.61
CA ALA A 94 12.36 -5.05 -6.68
C ALA A 94 11.55 -6.29 -7.11
N ARG A 95 12.05 -7.46 -6.74
CA ARG A 95 11.32 -8.73 -6.79
C ARG A 95 10.60 -8.93 -5.47
N PRO A 96 9.26 -8.99 -5.44
CA PRO A 96 8.51 -9.29 -4.22
C PRO A 96 8.91 -10.65 -3.64
N ARG A 97 8.96 -10.76 -2.30
CA ARG A 97 9.34 -11.99 -1.59
C ARG A 97 8.33 -12.37 -0.52
N PHE A 98 8.02 -11.42 0.34
CA PHE A 98 7.17 -11.67 1.49
C PHE A 98 6.21 -10.50 1.72
N PHE A 99 5.13 -10.78 2.41
CA PHE A 99 4.25 -9.74 2.94
C PHE A 99 3.55 -10.21 4.22
N THR A 100 3.13 -9.24 5.01
CA THR A 100 2.27 -9.43 6.18
C THR A 100 1.01 -8.58 6.03
N VAL A 101 -0.06 -8.97 6.72
CA VAL A 101 -1.35 -8.25 6.69
C VAL A 101 -1.82 -8.00 8.10
N SER A 102 -2.04 -6.75 8.46
CA SER A 102 -2.79 -6.38 9.67
C SER A 102 -4.19 -5.97 9.24
N LEU A 103 -5.19 -6.66 9.78
CA LEU A 103 -6.59 -6.52 9.39
C LEU A 103 -7.45 -6.26 10.62
N ALA A 104 -8.15 -5.13 10.66
CA ALA A 104 -9.18 -4.88 11.65
C ALA A 104 -10.55 -5.00 10.97
N VAL A 105 -11.44 -5.82 11.56
CA VAL A 105 -12.74 -6.15 10.97
C VAL A 105 -13.87 -6.02 11.96
N PRO A 106 -15.06 -5.56 11.53
CA PRO A 106 -16.25 -5.54 12.37
C PRO A 106 -16.82 -6.96 12.55
N SER A 107 -17.62 -7.13 13.58
CA SER A 107 -18.19 -8.43 14.00
C SER A 107 -19.20 -9.04 13.01
N ASP A 108 -19.68 -8.26 12.05
CA ASP A 108 -20.65 -8.71 11.03
C ASP A 108 -20.00 -9.46 9.86
N LEU A 109 -18.66 -9.49 9.78
CA LEU A 109 -17.96 -10.21 8.74
C LEU A 109 -17.87 -11.71 9.04
N THR A 110 -18.14 -12.50 8.01
CA THR A 110 -18.09 -13.96 8.11
C THR A 110 -16.71 -14.52 7.79
N GLU A 111 -16.41 -15.73 8.29
CA GLU A 111 -15.22 -16.48 7.91
C GLU A 111 -15.11 -16.63 6.38
N ARG A 112 -16.24 -16.90 5.68
CA ARG A 112 -16.27 -16.98 4.22
C ARG A 112 -15.81 -15.67 3.56
N TRP A 113 -16.19 -14.53 4.13
CA TRP A 113 -15.73 -13.22 3.65
C TRP A 113 -14.22 -13.09 3.77
N LEU A 114 -13.68 -13.44 4.93
CA LEU A 114 -12.24 -13.39 5.21
C LEU A 114 -11.46 -14.32 4.26
N LEU A 115 -11.89 -15.55 4.09
CA LEU A 115 -11.22 -16.49 3.17
C LEU A 115 -11.19 -15.96 1.74
N ARG A 116 -12.30 -15.41 1.23
CA ARG A 116 -12.32 -14.79 -0.10
C ARG A 116 -11.42 -13.57 -0.22
N PHE A 117 -11.32 -12.79 0.84
CA PHE A 117 -10.39 -11.67 0.89
C PHE A 117 -8.93 -12.16 0.79
N TYR A 118 -8.57 -13.16 1.58
CA TYR A 118 -7.22 -13.73 1.53
C TYR A 118 -6.92 -14.46 0.21
N ASP A 119 -7.90 -15.11 -0.44
CA ASP A 119 -7.74 -15.65 -1.80
C ASP A 119 -7.37 -14.54 -2.78
N GLY A 120 -8.12 -13.44 -2.75
CA GLY A 120 -7.85 -12.30 -3.62
C GLY A 120 -6.49 -11.66 -3.39
N LEU A 121 -6.01 -11.67 -2.16
CA LEU A 121 -4.74 -11.10 -1.77
C LEU A 121 -3.57 -12.03 -2.12
N THR A 122 -3.71 -13.33 -1.91
CA THR A 122 -2.62 -14.29 -2.10
C THR A 122 -2.40 -14.70 -3.56
N ASP A 123 -3.45 -14.82 -4.36
CA ASP A 123 -3.33 -15.24 -5.77
C ASP A 123 -2.39 -14.34 -6.60
N PRO A 124 -2.57 -13.00 -6.65
CA PRO A 124 -1.65 -12.15 -7.40
C PRO A 124 -0.27 -12.06 -6.75
N ALA A 125 -0.19 -12.16 -5.43
CA ALA A 125 1.09 -12.17 -4.72
C ALA A 125 1.91 -13.41 -5.12
N TRP A 126 1.31 -14.58 -5.19
CA TRP A 126 1.97 -15.82 -5.62
C TRP A 126 2.45 -15.74 -7.07
N CYS A 127 1.64 -15.19 -7.96
CA CYS A 127 2.05 -14.95 -9.34
C CYS A 127 3.27 -14.01 -9.43
N ALA A 128 3.36 -13.02 -8.53
CA ALA A 128 4.51 -12.12 -8.43
C ALA A 128 5.70 -12.71 -7.66
N GLY A 129 5.58 -13.91 -7.08
CA GLY A 129 6.64 -14.58 -6.30
C GLY A 129 6.66 -14.25 -4.81
N ALA A 130 5.65 -13.53 -4.30
CA ALA A 130 5.54 -13.18 -2.87
C ALA A 130 4.75 -14.22 -2.07
N ARG A 131 5.07 -14.34 -0.78
CA ARG A 131 4.39 -15.25 0.16
C ARG A 131 3.90 -14.50 1.39
N LEU A 132 2.67 -14.79 1.80
CA LEU A 132 2.15 -14.38 3.10
C LEU A 132 2.93 -15.12 4.20
N ILE A 133 3.54 -14.35 5.12
CA ILE A 133 4.36 -14.92 6.21
C ILE A 133 3.81 -14.62 7.60
N GLY A 134 2.72 -13.87 7.70
CA GLY A 134 2.09 -13.56 8.98
C GLY A 134 1.20 -12.33 8.90
N GLY A 135 0.81 -11.84 10.05
CA GLY A 135 -0.05 -10.66 10.17
C GLY A 135 -0.71 -10.60 11.54
N ASP A 136 -1.72 -9.75 11.63
CA ASP A 136 -2.54 -9.57 12.81
C ASP A 136 -4.02 -9.47 12.42
N LEU A 137 -4.91 -9.95 13.29
CA LEU A 137 -6.35 -9.84 13.11
C LEU A 137 -6.97 -9.24 14.38
N SER A 138 -7.50 -8.05 14.25
CA SER A 138 -8.14 -7.32 15.34
C SER A 138 -9.62 -7.07 15.05
N HIS A 139 -10.36 -6.78 16.11
CA HIS A 139 -11.74 -6.32 16.03
C HIS A 139 -11.78 -4.80 15.82
N SER A 140 -12.74 -4.33 15.01
CA SER A 140 -13.02 -2.91 14.82
C SER A 140 -14.48 -2.57 15.10
N ASP A 141 -14.74 -1.32 15.44
CA ASP A 141 -16.08 -0.80 15.67
C ASP A 141 -16.70 -0.28 14.34
N GLY A 142 -17.15 -1.21 13.51
CA GLY A 142 -17.99 -0.95 12.34
C GLY A 142 -17.28 -0.81 10.99
N THR A 143 -15.99 -0.58 10.91
CA THR A 143 -15.26 -0.38 9.65
C THR A 143 -14.10 -1.35 9.44
N ILE A 144 -13.78 -1.64 8.20
CA ILE A 144 -12.60 -2.46 7.85
C ILE A 144 -11.39 -1.54 7.69
N SER A 145 -10.28 -1.91 8.33
CA SER A 145 -8.98 -1.31 8.09
C SER A 145 -7.99 -2.40 7.70
N ILE A 146 -7.24 -2.17 6.64
CA ILE A 146 -6.30 -3.14 6.07
C ILE A 146 -4.95 -2.47 5.96
N SER A 147 -3.91 -3.04 6.57
CA SER A 147 -2.53 -2.63 6.34
C SER A 147 -1.73 -3.82 5.83
N VAL A 148 -1.05 -3.63 4.72
CA VAL A 148 -0.15 -4.64 4.14
C VAL A 148 1.26 -4.08 4.19
N ALA A 149 2.20 -4.85 4.73
CA ALA A 149 3.62 -4.55 4.61
C ALA A 149 4.25 -5.58 3.68
N ALA A 150 4.86 -5.12 2.59
CA ALA A 150 5.50 -5.96 1.60
C ALA A 150 7.01 -5.78 1.58
N MET A 151 7.72 -6.87 1.35
CA MET A 151 9.17 -6.94 1.30
C MET A 151 9.61 -7.54 -0.02
N GLY A 152 10.62 -6.92 -0.63
CA GLY A 152 11.22 -7.36 -1.88
C GLY A 152 12.73 -7.25 -1.85
N GLU A 153 13.37 -7.86 -2.82
CA GLU A 153 14.82 -7.81 -3.02
C GLU A 153 15.14 -7.12 -4.34
N SER A 154 16.19 -6.30 -4.34
CA SER A 154 16.70 -5.69 -5.57
C SER A 154 17.22 -6.76 -6.54
N VAL A 155 17.24 -6.45 -7.83
CA VAL A 155 17.92 -7.28 -8.82
C VAL A 155 19.41 -6.93 -8.81
N GLY A 156 20.22 -7.72 -8.09
CA GLY A 156 21.59 -7.38 -7.78
C GLY A 156 21.64 -6.11 -6.93
N ARG A 157 22.47 -5.14 -7.32
CA ARG A 157 22.58 -3.85 -6.61
C ARG A 157 21.84 -2.71 -7.31
N ARG A 158 20.87 -3.02 -8.15
CA ARG A 158 20.10 -2.02 -8.90
C ARG A 158 18.79 -1.73 -8.18
N VAL A 159 18.54 -0.47 -7.93
CA VAL A 159 17.29 0.07 -7.38
C VAL A 159 16.92 1.29 -8.21
N VAL A 160 15.66 1.41 -8.55
CA VAL A 160 15.09 2.58 -9.22
C VAL A 160 14.55 3.52 -8.14
N TYR A 161 14.82 4.81 -8.29
CA TYR A 161 14.42 5.84 -7.32
C TYR A 161 13.54 6.89 -8.01
N ARG A 162 12.76 7.64 -7.24
CA ARG A 162 11.94 8.78 -7.72
C ARG A 162 12.81 9.90 -8.30
N HIS A 163 14.04 10.02 -7.83
CA HIS A 163 15.00 11.01 -8.33
C HIS A 163 15.86 10.44 -9.45
N GLY A 164 16.50 11.34 -10.22
CA GLY A 164 17.45 10.96 -11.27
C GLY A 164 17.00 11.27 -12.69
N GLY A 165 15.73 11.64 -12.88
CA GLY A 165 15.23 12.13 -14.17
C GLY A 165 15.95 13.40 -14.64
N ARG A 166 16.14 13.55 -15.94
CA ARG A 166 16.85 14.66 -16.57
C ARG A 166 15.98 15.31 -17.66
N PRO A 167 16.15 16.61 -17.93
CA PRO A 167 15.53 17.23 -19.10
C PRO A 167 15.89 16.47 -20.37
N GLY A 168 14.88 16.10 -21.15
CA GLY A 168 15.03 15.28 -22.37
C GLY A 168 14.74 13.80 -22.21
N ASP A 169 14.56 13.30 -20.98
CA ASP A 169 14.11 11.94 -20.74
C ASP A 169 12.67 11.74 -21.22
N PHE A 170 12.39 10.56 -21.79
CA PHE A 170 11.02 10.19 -22.16
C PHE A 170 10.23 9.73 -20.96
N VAL A 171 8.96 10.13 -20.87
CA VAL A 171 8.02 9.68 -19.84
C VAL A 171 7.13 8.59 -20.45
N TYR A 172 7.13 7.42 -19.83
CA TYR A 172 6.31 6.28 -20.22
C TYR A 172 5.31 5.93 -19.13
N VAL A 173 4.15 5.44 -19.54
CA VAL A 173 3.14 4.86 -18.66
C VAL A 173 2.72 3.50 -19.18
N THR A 174 2.37 2.57 -18.30
CA THR A 174 1.79 1.28 -18.65
C THR A 174 0.27 1.36 -18.62
N GLY A 175 -0.39 0.77 -19.61
CA GLY A 175 -1.85 0.74 -19.69
C GLY A 175 -2.49 2.08 -20.07
N THR A 176 -3.78 2.22 -19.76
CA THR A 176 -4.58 3.40 -20.09
C THR A 176 -4.83 4.24 -18.83
N LEU A 177 -4.54 5.53 -18.90
CA LEU A 177 -4.78 6.47 -17.79
C LEU A 177 -6.27 6.82 -17.67
N GLY A 178 -6.72 7.09 -16.43
CA GLY A 178 -8.06 7.60 -16.13
C GLY A 178 -9.14 6.53 -15.89
N GLN A 179 -8.87 5.25 -16.13
CA GLN A 179 -9.88 4.19 -15.94
C GLN A 179 -10.38 4.09 -14.49
N SER A 180 -9.50 4.22 -13.50
CA SER A 180 -9.88 4.17 -12.08
C SER A 180 -10.80 5.34 -11.72
N ALA A 181 -10.47 6.56 -12.15
CA ALA A 181 -11.29 7.74 -11.89
C ALA A 181 -12.64 7.66 -12.62
N ALA A 182 -12.68 7.15 -13.85
CA ALA A 182 -13.91 6.95 -14.59
C ALA A 182 -14.82 5.90 -13.91
N GLY A 183 -14.23 4.78 -13.46
CA GLY A 183 -14.94 3.73 -12.74
C GLY A 183 -15.54 4.24 -11.42
N LEU A 184 -14.80 5.04 -10.66
CA LEU A 184 -15.30 5.65 -9.43
C LEU A 184 -16.53 6.55 -9.70
N ARG A 185 -16.46 7.42 -10.71
CA ARG A 185 -17.59 8.28 -11.09
C ARG A 185 -18.83 7.49 -11.50
N LEU A 186 -18.65 6.36 -12.18
CA LEU A 186 -19.79 5.49 -12.54
C LEU A 186 -20.40 4.85 -11.29
N LEU A 187 -19.60 4.40 -10.34
CA LEU A 187 -20.09 3.83 -9.07
C LEU A 187 -20.80 4.89 -8.19
N GLU A 188 -20.35 6.14 -8.23
CA GLU A 188 -20.99 7.25 -7.51
C GLU A 188 -22.32 7.72 -8.15
N ALA A 189 -22.48 7.49 -9.45
CA ALA A 189 -23.68 7.89 -10.18
C ALA A 189 -24.83 6.84 -10.12
N GLY A 190 -24.54 5.61 -9.62
CA GLY A 190 -25.50 4.48 -9.55
C GLY A 190 -25.55 3.73 -10.83
#